data_a3cfa397b3e388c0dfb62313a5370851
#
_entry.id   a3cfa397b3e388c0dfb62313a5370851
#
_cell.length_a   1.000
_cell.length_b   1.000
_cell.length_c   1.000
_cell.angle_alpha   90.00
_cell.angle_beta   90.00
_cell.angle_gamma   90.00
#
_symmetry.space_group_name_H-M   'P 1'
#
loop_
_entity.id
_entity.type
_entity.pdbx_description
1 polymer ?
#
loop_
_entity_poly.entity_id
_entity_poly.type
_entity_poly.pdbx_seq_one_letter_code
_entity_poly.pdbx_strand_id
1 'polypeptide(L)'
;MADPYVTLGVARGASEKDIKSAYRKLAKELHPDRNTDNPKAAERFSDVTRAYDLLSDTDKRARFDRGEIDAEGNPTSPFGGGGPFGGGGHQRGFRADAFEGGEAPDLSDLFEGLFGGRAGGTGGAGRGAGRRAAPKGGNVQYRLRISLTDAATLSPQRITLSDGKTIDLKLPAGVEDGTQMRLPGKGEPGPGGAGDAIVVIEVQPHPFFRRDGDNLRIDLPITLDEALAGAKVKVPTADGAVMLSVAAASSSGKTLRLKGKGMTRKDGTRGDQLVTLQIDLPADESDLAAELGRRLEGWRDTRNPRARLGT
;
A
#
# COMPACT_ATOMS: atom_id res chain seq x y z
N MET A 1 22.74 8.37 33.48
CA MET A 1 21.99 8.09 32.23
C MET A 1 22.10 9.27 31.28
N ALA A 2 22.09 9.04 29.97
CA ALA A 2 22.34 10.09 29.00
C ALA A 2 21.06 10.95 28.85
N ASP A 3 21.23 12.27 28.74
CA ASP A 3 20.16 13.21 28.43
C ASP A 3 19.47 12.84 27.12
N PRO A 4 18.12 12.76 27.07
CA PRO A 4 17.36 12.39 25.87
C PRO A 4 17.69 13.25 24.64
N TYR A 5 17.98 14.51 24.81
CA TYR A 5 18.42 15.37 23.70
C TYR A 5 19.80 14.98 23.17
N VAL A 6 20.71 14.61 24.07
CA VAL A 6 22.04 14.10 23.69
C VAL A 6 21.93 12.74 23.02
N THR A 7 21.03 11.87 23.49
CA THR A 7 20.79 10.54 22.91
C THR A 7 20.30 10.64 21.47
N LEU A 8 19.41 11.60 21.17
CA LEU A 8 18.94 11.87 19.80
C LEU A 8 19.90 12.75 18.98
N GLY A 9 20.92 13.34 19.62
CA GLY A 9 21.86 14.27 18.96
C GLY A 9 21.23 15.58 18.53
N VAL A 10 20.25 16.08 19.30
CA VAL A 10 19.57 17.36 19.04
C VAL A 10 19.79 18.36 20.19
N ALA A 11 19.66 19.64 19.89
CA ALA A 11 19.78 20.68 20.91
C ALA A 11 18.56 20.72 21.85
N ARG A 12 18.74 21.13 23.11
CA ARG A 12 17.62 21.50 24.01
C ARG A 12 16.83 22.63 23.34
N GLY A 13 15.56 22.44 23.11
CA GLY A 13 14.76 23.42 22.37
C GLY A 13 14.59 23.10 20.86
N ALA A 14 15.12 21.97 20.36
CA ALA A 14 14.87 21.50 19.01
C ALA A 14 13.37 21.39 18.71
N SER A 15 12.97 21.68 17.48
CA SER A 15 11.58 21.55 17.06
C SER A 15 11.13 20.07 17.05
N GLU A 16 9.82 19.82 17.15
CA GLU A 16 9.26 18.48 17.02
C GLU A 16 9.68 17.81 15.69
N LYS A 17 9.76 18.61 14.63
CA LYS A 17 10.21 18.17 13.30
C LYS A 17 11.67 17.68 13.34
N ASP A 18 12.54 18.39 14.06
CA ASP A 18 13.95 18.03 14.17
C ASP A 18 14.15 16.76 15.02
N ILE A 19 13.41 16.65 16.12
CA ILE A 19 13.37 15.46 16.98
C ILE A 19 12.94 14.24 16.18
N LYS A 20 11.85 14.35 15.40
CA LYS A 20 11.32 13.28 14.54
C LYS A 20 12.29 12.90 13.41
N SER A 21 12.98 13.88 12.84
CA SER A 21 13.99 13.67 11.80
C SER A 21 15.22 12.93 12.36
N ALA A 22 15.73 13.33 13.51
CA ALA A 22 16.84 12.71 14.19
C ALA A 22 16.55 11.25 14.57
N TYR A 23 15.36 11.00 15.14
CA TYR A 23 14.90 9.65 15.44
C TYR A 23 14.87 8.75 14.21
N ARG A 24 14.26 9.20 13.11
CA ARG A 24 14.18 8.40 11.86
C ARG A 24 15.56 8.03 11.32
N LYS A 25 16.53 8.95 11.40
CA LYS A 25 17.90 8.71 10.96
C LYS A 25 18.56 7.62 11.82
N LEU A 26 18.50 7.78 13.16
CA LEU A 26 19.10 6.82 14.09
C LEU A 26 18.39 5.47 14.07
N ALA A 27 17.06 5.43 13.96
CA ALA A 27 16.29 4.20 13.85
C ALA A 27 16.64 3.40 12.58
N LYS A 28 16.89 4.08 11.45
CA LYS A 28 17.35 3.44 10.21
C LYS A 28 18.79 2.93 10.31
N GLU A 29 19.65 3.64 11.03
CA GLU A 29 21.06 3.29 11.22
C GLU A 29 21.22 2.10 12.18
N LEU A 30 20.44 2.09 13.28
CA LEU A 30 20.50 1.11 14.36
C LEU A 30 19.49 -0.05 14.19
N HIS A 31 18.81 -0.15 13.04
CA HIS A 31 17.79 -1.18 12.81
C HIS A 31 18.34 -2.58 13.04
N PRO A 32 17.62 -3.48 13.78
CA PRO A 32 18.10 -4.82 14.07
C PRO A 32 18.42 -5.64 12.83
N ASP A 33 17.64 -5.53 11.76
CA ASP A 33 17.89 -6.26 10.48
C ASP A 33 19.21 -5.86 9.80
N ARG A 34 19.75 -4.69 10.14
CA ARG A 34 21.03 -4.21 9.59
C ARG A 34 22.22 -4.41 10.53
N ASN A 35 21.94 -4.77 11.77
CA ASN A 35 22.94 -4.86 12.85
C ASN A 35 22.71 -6.16 13.66
N THR A 36 22.40 -7.27 12.99
CA THR A 36 22.08 -8.56 13.59
C THR A 36 23.14 -9.08 14.57
N ASP A 37 24.41 -8.75 14.36
CA ASP A 37 25.54 -9.23 15.17
C ASP A 37 26.10 -8.19 16.15
N ASN A 38 25.41 -7.06 16.36
CA ASN A 38 25.90 -5.98 17.20
C ASN A 38 24.98 -5.70 18.40
N PRO A 39 25.20 -6.33 19.57
CA PRO A 39 24.36 -6.10 20.76
C PRO A 39 24.36 -4.65 21.24
N LYS A 40 25.44 -3.89 21.01
CA LYS A 40 25.48 -2.46 21.34
C LYS A 40 24.56 -1.63 20.46
N ALA A 41 24.25 -2.07 19.24
CA ALA A 41 23.28 -1.39 18.37
C ALA A 41 21.85 -1.56 18.91
N ALA A 42 21.51 -2.72 19.46
CA ALA A 42 20.21 -2.99 20.06
C ALA A 42 19.98 -2.15 21.34
N GLU A 43 20.99 -2.03 22.21
CA GLU A 43 20.94 -1.15 23.40
C GLU A 43 20.74 0.31 22.99
N ARG A 44 21.54 0.80 22.04
CA ARG A 44 21.41 2.19 21.54
C ARG A 44 20.08 2.43 20.83
N PHE A 45 19.52 1.46 20.13
CA PHE A 45 18.20 1.56 19.52
C PHE A 45 17.12 1.71 20.59
N SER A 46 17.20 0.94 21.69
CA SER A 46 16.29 1.06 22.84
C SER A 46 16.37 2.43 23.48
N ASP A 47 17.59 2.97 23.69
CA ASP A 47 17.80 4.29 24.28
C ASP A 47 17.25 5.41 23.39
N VAL A 48 17.49 5.33 22.09
CA VAL A 48 16.97 6.27 21.07
C VAL A 48 15.44 6.27 21.03
N THR A 49 14.82 5.09 21.15
CA THR A 49 13.36 4.96 21.16
C THR A 49 12.76 5.59 22.41
N ARG A 50 13.34 5.33 23.61
CA ARG A 50 12.90 5.94 24.85
C ARG A 50 13.03 7.47 24.83
N ALA A 51 14.17 7.96 24.33
CA ALA A 51 14.41 9.40 24.20
C ALA A 51 13.38 10.06 23.27
N TYR A 52 13.02 9.40 22.18
CA TYR A 52 11.98 9.88 21.27
C TYR A 52 10.59 9.88 21.92
N ASP A 53 10.21 8.81 22.62
CA ASP A 53 8.91 8.71 23.32
C ASP A 53 8.73 9.81 24.38
N LEU A 54 9.81 10.20 25.03
CA LEU A 54 9.78 11.28 26.03
C LEU A 54 9.69 12.66 25.36
N LEU A 55 10.46 12.90 24.29
CA LEU A 55 10.57 14.22 23.66
C LEU A 55 9.50 14.49 22.59
N SER A 56 8.84 13.45 22.06
CA SER A 56 7.74 13.59 21.08
C SER A 56 6.40 13.99 21.72
N ASP A 57 6.22 13.69 23.00
CA ASP A 57 5.05 14.10 23.78
C ASP A 57 5.33 15.47 24.43
N THR A 58 4.55 16.47 24.07
CA THR A 58 4.72 17.86 24.54
C THR A 58 4.62 17.99 26.05
N ASP A 59 3.76 17.21 26.71
CA ASP A 59 3.54 17.24 28.14
C ASP A 59 4.71 16.56 28.88
N LYS A 60 5.16 15.41 28.43
CA LYS A 60 6.31 14.69 28.99
C LYS A 60 7.58 15.50 28.81
N ARG A 61 7.80 16.07 27.62
CA ARG A 61 8.95 16.96 27.37
C ARG A 61 8.96 18.16 28.30
N ALA A 62 7.82 18.86 28.44
CA ALA A 62 7.71 20.00 29.33
C ALA A 62 7.98 19.61 30.79
N ARG A 63 7.53 18.44 31.24
CA ARG A 63 7.80 17.93 32.59
C ARG A 63 9.28 17.58 32.80
N PHE A 64 9.91 16.98 31.80
CA PHE A 64 11.34 16.68 31.80
C PHE A 64 12.17 17.97 31.83
N ASP A 65 11.84 18.96 31.00
CA ASP A 65 12.54 20.25 30.94
C ASP A 65 12.41 21.03 32.24
N ARG A 66 11.33 20.84 33.02
CA ARG A 66 11.15 21.39 34.37
C ARG A 66 11.81 20.55 35.48
N GLY A 67 12.35 19.37 35.14
CA GLY A 67 12.95 18.46 36.11
C GLY A 67 11.94 17.70 36.99
N GLU A 68 10.67 17.61 36.57
CA GLU A 68 9.61 16.90 37.28
C GLU A 68 9.67 15.38 37.05
N ILE A 69 10.25 14.96 35.91
CA ILE A 69 10.50 13.57 35.58
C ILE A 69 11.93 13.36 35.10
N ASP A 70 12.45 12.15 35.29
CA ASP A 70 13.77 11.73 34.79
C ASP A 70 13.74 11.31 33.32
N ALA A 71 14.88 10.85 32.78
CA ALA A 71 15.01 10.39 31.41
C ALA A 71 14.20 9.10 31.11
N GLU A 72 13.74 8.41 32.12
CA GLU A 72 12.88 7.24 32.08
C GLU A 72 11.38 7.58 32.20
N GLY A 73 11.06 8.86 32.43
CA GLY A 73 9.70 9.35 32.64
C GLY A 73 9.15 9.16 34.04
N ASN A 74 10.02 8.80 35.04
CA ASN A 74 9.62 8.65 36.43
C ASN A 74 9.65 10.01 37.12
N PRO A 75 8.73 10.28 38.09
CA PRO A 75 8.75 11.52 38.84
C PRO A 75 10.04 11.68 39.66
N THR A 76 10.78 12.74 39.40
CA THR A 76 11.88 13.17 40.27
C THR A 76 11.28 13.96 41.42
N SER A 77 11.12 13.33 42.60
CA SER A 77 10.70 14.03 43.82
C SER A 77 11.82 14.95 44.29
N PRO A 78 11.62 16.28 44.35
CA PRO A 78 12.60 17.19 44.92
C PRO A 78 12.62 17.19 46.48
N PHE A 79 11.80 16.36 47.12
CA PHE A 79 11.75 16.28 48.59
C PHE A 79 12.00 14.85 49.07
N GLY A 80 13.25 14.53 49.32
CA GLY A 80 13.65 13.41 50.16
C GLY A 80 13.20 13.65 51.57
N GLY A 81 12.03 13.18 51.95
CA GLY A 81 11.51 13.17 53.31
C GLY A 81 11.16 11.76 53.72
N GLY A 82 11.99 11.17 54.55
CA GLY A 82 11.77 9.86 55.14
C GLY A 82 10.49 9.84 55.97
N GLY A 83 9.60 8.92 55.64
CA GLY A 83 8.49 8.48 56.47
C GLY A 83 8.62 6.98 56.71
N PRO A 84 8.54 6.46 57.97
CA PRO A 84 8.76 5.09 58.32
C PRO A 84 7.46 4.30 58.24
N PHE A 85 7.09 3.84 57.06
CA PHE A 85 6.11 2.74 56.91
C PHE A 85 6.34 2.07 55.56
N GLY A 86 7.01 0.98 55.54
CA GLY A 86 6.52 -0.36 55.65
C GLY A 86 6.59 -1.05 54.34
N GLY A 87 7.62 -1.83 54.12
CA GLY A 87 7.56 -3.25 53.89
C GLY A 87 6.96 -3.77 52.58
N GLY A 88 7.76 -4.57 51.91
CA GLY A 88 7.24 -5.70 51.15
C GLY A 88 7.45 -5.64 49.68
N GLY A 89 8.60 -6.08 49.26
CA GLY A 89 9.03 -6.98 48.25
C GLY A 89 8.01 -7.53 47.30
N HIS A 90 8.38 -7.53 46.04
CA HIS A 90 8.39 -8.73 45.21
C HIS A 90 9.01 -8.35 43.89
N GLN A 91 10.31 -8.53 43.87
CA GLN A 91 11.12 -8.65 42.68
C GLN A 91 10.66 -9.91 41.93
N ARG A 92 9.87 -9.74 40.89
CA ARG A 92 9.65 -10.80 39.89
C ARG A 92 10.46 -10.48 38.66
N GLY A 93 11.63 -11.12 38.62
CA GLY A 93 12.51 -11.15 37.47
C GLY A 93 11.77 -11.70 36.23
N PHE A 94 11.86 -10.99 35.17
CA PHE A 94 11.52 -11.50 33.85
C PHE A 94 12.55 -12.58 33.49
N ARG A 95 12.11 -13.85 33.50
CA ARG A 95 12.87 -14.97 32.97
C ARG A 95 12.93 -14.87 31.46
N ALA A 96 14.13 -14.79 30.93
CA ALA A 96 14.50 -14.81 29.52
C ALA A 96 14.52 -16.24 28.92
N ASP A 97 13.47 -17.05 29.16
CA ASP A 97 13.41 -18.45 28.69
C ASP A 97 12.17 -18.73 27.81
N ALA A 98 11.83 -17.83 26.88
CA ALA A 98 10.76 -18.09 25.92
C ALA A 98 11.15 -17.61 24.51
N PHE A 99 12.39 -17.92 24.07
CA PHE A 99 12.80 -17.67 22.70
C PHE A 99 13.43 -18.94 22.12
N GLU A 100 12.59 -19.97 21.97
CA GLU A 100 12.97 -21.12 21.12
C GLU A 100 11.70 -21.65 20.44
N GLY A 101 11.56 -21.33 19.15
CA GLY A 101 10.57 -21.95 18.26
C GLY A 101 9.65 -21.00 17.50
N GLY A 102 10.04 -20.61 16.29
CA GLY A 102 9.19 -20.50 15.12
C GLY A 102 8.23 -19.29 15.00
N GLU A 103 8.40 -18.55 13.90
CA GLU A 103 7.56 -17.46 13.36
C GLU A 103 7.61 -16.14 14.14
N ALA A 104 8.15 -15.13 13.46
CA ALA A 104 8.26 -13.77 13.95
C ALA A 104 6.87 -13.17 14.21
N PRO A 105 6.51 -12.86 15.47
CA PRO A 105 5.28 -12.14 15.75
C PRO A 105 5.39 -10.70 15.26
N ASP A 106 4.32 -10.24 14.63
CA ASP A 106 4.16 -8.86 14.15
C ASP A 106 4.39 -7.88 15.31
N LEU A 107 5.40 -7.03 15.13
CA LEU A 107 5.78 -6.02 16.12
C LEU A 107 4.63 -5.05 16.47
N SER A 108 3.59 -4.97 15.63
CA SER A 108 2.39 -4.17 15.88
C SER A 108 1.56 -4.74 17.04
N ASP A 109 1.41 -6.06 17.14
CA ASP A 109 0.67 -6.70 18.22
C ASP A 109 1.39 -6.61 19.57
N LEU A 110 2.73 -6.65 19.55
CA LEU A 110 3.55 -6.45 20.76
C LEU A 110 3.48 -5.01 21.26
N PHE A 111 3.37 -4.05 20.33
CA PHE A 111 3.27 -2.63 20.66
C PHE A 111 1.88 -2.27 21.21
N GLU A 112 0.80 -2.88 20.68
CA GLU A 112 -0.57 -2.67 21.17
C GLU A 112 -0.79 -3.34 22.53
N GLY A 113 -0.16 -4.48 22.79
CA GLY A 113 -0.19 -5.17 24.09
C GLY A 113 0.61 -4.47 25.19
N LEU A 114 1.69 -3.78 24.85
CA LEU A 114 2.57 -3.11 25.81
C LEU A 114 2.09 -1.69 26.16
N PHE A 115 1.44 -0.99 25.22
CA PHE A 115 0.95 0.38 25.40
C PHE A 115 -0.57 0.53 25.51
N GLY A 116 -1.36 -0.50 25.14
CA GLY A 116 -2.81 -0.54 25.32
C GLY A 116 -3.28 -1.15 26.65
N GLY A 117 -2.37 -1.72 27.42
CA GLY A 117 -2.64 -2.45 28.67
C GLY A 117 -2.70 -1.56 29.90
N ARG A 118 -3.83 -1.16 30.22
CA ARG A 118 -4.42 -0.60 31.41
C ARG A 118 -3.84 -1.16 32.70
N ALA A 119 -3.11 -0.31 33.45
CA ALA A 119 -2.77 -0.55 34.86
C ALA A 119 -4.06 -0.56 35.68
N GLY A 120 -4.45 -1.73 36.18
CA GLY A 120 -5.46 -1.87 37.20
C GLY A 120 -4.90 -1.44 38.55
N GLY A 121 -5.45 -0.38 39.12
CA GLY A 121 -5.23 0.07 40.48
C GLY A 121 -6.59 0.32 41.15
N THR A 122 -6.90 -0.50 42.13
CA THR A 122 -8.05 -0.41 43.06
C THR A 122 -7.91 0.79 44.00
N GLY A 123 -8.99 1.55 44.17
CA GLY A 123 -9.29 2.31 45.38
C GLY A 123 -9.20 3.82 45.27
N GLY A 124 -10.36 4.48 45.30
CA GLY A 124 -10.49 5.92 45.54
C GLY A 124 -11.80 6.46 44.98
N ALA A 125 -12.85 6.51 45.84
CA ALA A 125 -14.09 7.18 45.52
C ALA A 125 -13.86 8.68 45.34
N GLY A 126 -13.85 9.15 44.09
CA GLY A 126 -13.80 10.56 43.70
C GLY A 126 -14.72 10.78 42.50
N ARG A 127 -15.85 11.47 42.73
CA ARG A 127 -16.82 11.90 41.76
C ARG A 127 -16.19 12.75 40.65
N GLY A 128 -15.83 12.12 39.58
CA GLY A 128 -15.56 12.72 38.29
C GLY A 128 -16.11 11.76 37.24
N ALA A 129 -17.39 11.95 36.88
CA ALA A 129 -17.97 11.19 35.77
C ALA A 129 -17.32 11.61 34.46
N GLY A 130 -16.10 11.14 34.20
CA GLY A 130 -15.54 11.09 32.88
C GLY A 130 -16.49 10.23 32.04
N ARG A 131 -17.28 10.84 31.17
CA ARG A 131 -18.10 10.14 30.18
C ARG A 131 -17.16 9.20 29.43
N ARG A 132 -17.21 7.90 29.76
CA ARG A 132 -16.62 6.88 28.89
C ARG A 132 -17.23 7.11 27.53
N ALA A 133 -16.39 7.45 26.54
CA ALA A 133 -16.85 7.55 25.18
C ALA A 133 -17.60 6.27 24.83
N ALA A 134 -18.84 6.40 24.40
CA ALA A 134 -19.63 5.24 24.02
C ALA A 134 -18.93 4.49 22.90
N PRO A 135 -18.97 3.15 22.86
CA PRO A 135 -18.30 2.36 21.84
C PRO A 135 -18.84 2.69 20.45
N LYS A 136 -17.95 2.84 19.47
CA LYS A 136 -18.34 2.96 18.07
C LYS A 136 -19.00 1.68 17.58
N GLY A 137 -19.79 1.77 16.53
CA GLY A 137 -20.36 0.63 15.82
C GLY A 137 -19.29 -0.24 15.16
N GLY A 138 -19.67 -1.44 14.74
CA GLY A 138 -18.80 -2.38 14.05
C GLY A 138 -18.33 -1.86 12.68
N ASN A 139 -17.16 -2.32 12.26
CA ASN A 139 -16.70 -2.08 10.90
C ASN A 139 -17.38 -3.05 9.94
N VAL A 140 -17.71 -2.58 8.73
CA VAL A 140 -18.36 -3.39 7.67
C VAL A 140 -17.43 -3.49 6.48
N GLN A 141 -17.26 -4.72 5.98
CA GLN A 141 -16.45 -4.97 4.80
C GLN A 141 -17.33 -5.08 3.55
N TYR A 142 -16.94 -4.40 2.48
CA TYR A 142 -17.56 -4.44 1.16
C TYR A 142 -16.56 -4.92 0.12
N ARG A 143 -17.05 -5.65 -0.88
CA ARG A 143 -16.28 -6.02 -2.07
C ARG A 143 -16.83 -5.24 -3.25
N LEU A 144 -15.95 -4.46 -3.90
CA LEU A 144 -16.29 -3.66 -5.08
C LEU A 144 -15.61 -4.25 -6.30
N ARG A 145 -16.41 -4.83 -7.20
CA ARG A 145 -15.92 -5.34 -8.47
C ARG A 145 -15.90 -4.22 -9.49
N ILE A 146 -14.74 -3.97 -10.07
CA ILE A 146 -14.54 -2.95 -11.09
C ILE A 146 -13.95 -3.58 -12.36
N SER A 147 -14.22 -2.98 -13.51
CA SER A 147 -13.58 -3.38 -14.75
C SER A 147 -12.11 -2.95 -14.79
N LEU A 148 -11.28 -3.66 -15.57
CA LEU A 148 -9.89 -3.24 -15.80
C LEU A 148 -9.80 -1.85 -16.44
N THR A 149 -10.75 -1.49 -17.28
CA THR A 149 -10.84 -0.16 -17.92
C THR A 149 -11.16 0.94 -16.91
N ASP A 150 -12.09 0.68 -15.96
CA ASP A 150 -12.39 1.63 -14.88
C ASP A 150 -11.19 1.81 -13.94
N ALA A 151 -10.48 0.72 -13.63
CA ALA A 151 -9.25 0.79 -12.85
C ALA A 151 -8.16 1.61 -13.58
N ALA A 152 -8.05 1.46 -14.91
CA ALA A 152 -7.07 2.19 -15.70
C ALA A 152 -7.34 3.69 -15.76
N THR A 153 -8.62 4.08 -15.87
CA THR A 153 -9.07 5.47 -16.03
C THR A 153 -9.45 6.15 -14.71
N LEU A 154 -9.49 5.39 -13.60
CA LEU A 154 -9.99 5.83 -12.30
C LEU A 154 -11.43 6.35 -12.36
N SER A 155 -12.27 5.70 -13.19
CA SER A 155 -13.69 6.04 -13.32
C SER A 155 -14.39 5.96 -11.96
N PRO A 156 -15.20 6.96 -11.57
CA PRO A 156 -15.93 6.93 -10.32
C PRO A 156 -16.85 5.70 -10.24
N GLN A 157 -16.87 5.03 -9.10
CA GLN A 157 -17.67 3.84 -8.86
C GLN A 157 -18.79 4.13 -7.87
N ARG A 158 -19.92 3.46 -8.01
CA ARG A 158 -21.03 3.55 -7.06
C ARG A 158 -21.09 2.32 -6.18
N ILE A 159 -21.22 2.55 -4.89
CA ILE A 159 -21.42 1.49 -3.91
C ILE A 159 -22.64 1.80 -3.04
N THR A 160 -23.48 0.80 -2.83
CA THR A 160 -24.59 0.88 -1.89
C THR A 160 -24.17 0.29 -0.55
N LEU A 161 -24.27 1.08 0.49
CA LEU A 161 -23.93 0.69 1.86
C LEU A 161 -25.08 -0.09 2.51
N SER A 162 -24.79 -0.72 3.66
CA SER A 162 -25.78 -1.49 4.44
C SER A 162 -26.97 -0.64 4.94
N ASP A 163 -26.79 0.68 5.06
CA ASP A 163 -27.84 1.62 5.42
C ASP A 163 -28.73 2.03 4.21
N GLY A 164 -28.53 1.42 3.03
CA GLY A 164 -29.26 1.70 1.80
C GLY A 164 -28.79 2.94 1.06
N LYS A 165 -27.83 3.69 1.59
CA LYS A 165 -27.29 4.88 0.92
C LYS A 165 -26.28 4.50 -0.14
N THR A 166 -26.43 5.13 -1.32
CA THR A 166 -25.48 5.00 -2.41
C THR A 166 -24.47 6.15 -2.36
N ILE A 167 -23.19 5.83 -2.45
CA ILE A 167 -22.10 6.81 -2.48
C ILE A 167 -21.26 6.64 -3.73
N ASP A 168 -20.77 7.75 -4.27
CA ASP A 168 -19.79 7.74 -5.35
C ASP A 168 -18.39 7.64 -4.76
N LEU A 169 -17.68 6.56 -5.12
CA LEU A 169 -16.34 6.25 -4.65
C LEU A 169 -15.32 6.61 -5.73
N LYS A 170 -14.36 7.47 -5.38
CA LYS A 170 -13.23 7.77 -6.26
C LYS A 170 -12.14 6.71 -6.03
N LEU A 171 -11.71 6.06 -7.11
CA LEU A 171 -10.63 5.10 -7.05
C LEU A 171 -9.28 5.79 -6.78
N PRO A 172 -8.41 5.22 -5.95
CA PRO A 172 -7.07 5.77 -5.72
C PRO A 172 -6.18 5.58 -6.95
N ALA A 173 -5.28 6.51 -7.17
CA ALA A 173 -4.27 6.39 -8.22
C ALA A 173 -3.38 5.17 -7.96
N GLY A 174 -3.09 4.39 -9.00
CA GLY A 174 -2.35 3.14 -8.89
C GLY A 174 -3.14 2.01 -8.24
N VAL A 175 -4.47 1.99 -8.38
CA VAL A 175 -5.32 0.92 -7.84
C VAL A 175 -4.92 -0.44 -8.41
N GLU A 176 -4.89 -1.43 -7.52
CA GLU A 176 -4.58 -2.83 -7.82
C GLU A 176 -5.68 -3.74 -7.27
N ASP A 177 -5.69 -4.99 -7.74
CA ASP A 177 -6.57 -6.00 -7.16
C ASP A 177 -6.25 -6.18 -5.67
N GLY A 178 -7.29 -6.29 -4.82
CA GLY A 178 -7.14 -6.35 -3.38
C GLY A 178 -6.90 -5.01 -2.68
N THR A 179 -6.84 -3.87 -3.40
CA THR A 179 -6.69 -2.55 -2.78
C THR A 179 -7.83 -2.29 -1.79
N GLN A 180 -7.47 -1.91 -0.55
CA GLN A 180 -8.44 -1.60 0.50
C GLN A 180 -8.60 -0.10 0.68
N MET A 181 -9.86 0.34 0.78
CA MET A 181 -10.22 1.73 1.03
C MET A 181 -11.07 1.81 2.29
N ARG A 182 -10.67 2.66 3.23
CA ARG A 182 -11.43 2.93 4.46
C ARG A 182 -12.32 4.15 4.27
N LEU A 183 -13.59 3.99 4.55
CA LEU A 183 -14.61 5.06 4.52
C LEU A 183 -15.04 5.32 5.97
N PRO A 184 -14.54 6.38 6.61
CA PRO A 184 -14.83 6.68 8.00
C PRO A 184 -16.32 6.92 8.25
N GLY A 185 -16.84 6.34 9.33
CA GLY A 185 -18.24 6.53 9.75
C GLY A 185 -19.28 5.94 8.81
N LYS A 186 -18.90 4.95 7.98
CA LYS A 186 -19.80 4.25 7.04
C LYS A 186 -20.01 2.77 7.38
N GLY A 187 -19.59 2.36 8.59
CA GLY A 187 -19.88 1.04 9.16
C GLY A 187 -21.22 1.01 9.89
N GLU A 188 -21.40 0.04 10.79
CA GLU A 188 -22.62 -0.10 11.59
C GLU A 188 -22.80 1.08 12.55
N PRO A 189 -24.05 1.50 12.82
CA PRO A 189 -24.32 2.51 13.81
C PRO A 189 -24.03 2.00 15.21
N GLY A 190 -23.43 2.82 16.06
CA GLY A 190 -23.16 2.54 17.44
C GLY A 190 -23.42 3.73 18.35
N PRO A 191 -23.55 3.54 19.66
CA PRO A 191 -23.86 4.62 20.61
C PRO A 191 -22.77 5.68 20.69
N GLY A 192 -21.52 5.39 20.29
CA GLY A 192 -20.40 6.33 20.20
C GLY A 192 -20.09 6.81 18.78
N GLY A 193 -21.02 6.59 17.83
CA GLY A 193 -20.86 6.90 16.41
C GLY A 193 -20.79 5.64 15.54
N ALA A 194 -20.94 5.80 14.24
CA ALA A 194 -20.83 4.66 13.32
C ALA A 194 -19.36 4.18 13.22
N GLY A 195 -19.19 2.87 13.00
CA GLY A 195 -17.93 2.27 12.61
C GLY A 195 -17.50 2.70 11.21
N ASP A 196 -16.49 2.06 10.66
CA ASP A 196 -15.98 2.37 9.33
C ASP A 196 -16.38 1.29 8.31
N ALA A 197 -16.53 1.68 7.05
CA ALA A 197 -16.62 0.73 5.95
C ALA A 197 -15.24 0.50 5.34
N ILE A 198 -14.90 -0.78 5.14
CA ILE A 198 -13.67 -1.20 4.46
C ILE A 198 -14.09 -1.75 3.09
N VAL A 199 -13.73 -1.06 2.02
CA VAL A 199 -14.04 -1.47 0.66
C VAL A 199 -12.81 -2.15 0.06
N VAL A 200 -12.92 -3.43 -0.26
CA VAL A 200 -11.89 -4.20 -0.99
C VAL A 200 -12.22 -4.16 -2.47
N ILE A 201 -11.29 -3.69 -3.27
CA ILE A 201 -11.45 -3.57 -4.72
C ILE A 201 -11.03 -4.89 -5.37
N GLU A 202 -11.92 -5.46 -6.19
CA GLU A 202 -11.64 -6.63 -7.03
C GLU A 202 -11.63 -6.19 -8.50
N VAL A 203 -10.46 -6.24 -9.14
CA VAL A 203 -10.32 -5.88 -10.56
C VAL A 203 -10.68 -7.08 -11.42
N GLN A 204 -11.77 -6.96 -12.20
CA GLN A 204 -12.21 -8.03 -13.08
C GLN A 204 -11.28 -8.18 -14.30
N PRO A 205 -10.95 -9.41 -14.72
CA PRO A 205 -10.23 -9.64 -15.97
C PRO A 205 -11.04 -9.10 -17.17
N HIS A 206 -10.31 -8.59 -18.16
CA HIS A 206 -10.95 -8.04 -19.36
C HIS A 206 -10.78 -9.02 -20.54
N PRO A 207 -11.76 -9.16 -21.44
CA PRO A 207 -11.69 -10.16 -22.51
C PRO A 207 -10.50 -9.98 -23.47
N PHE A 208 -10.03 -8.78 -23.70
CA PHE A 208 -8.93 -8.53 -24.63
C PHE A 208 -7.82 -7.64 -24.07
N PHE A 209 -8.02 -6.90 -22.97
CA PHE A 209 -6.93 -6.19 -22.31
C PHE A 209 -6.25 -7.07 -21.26
N ARG A 210 -4.93 -6.99 -21.20
CA ARG A 210 -4.10 -7.58 -20.14
C ARG A 210 -3.25 -6.51 -19.50
N ARG A 211 -3.21 -6.51 -18.18
CA ARG A 211 -2.31 -5.62 -17.44
C ARG A 211 -0.88 -6.15 -17.50
N ASP A 212 0.07 -5.25 -17.76
CA ASP A 212 1.50 -5.50 -17.75
C ASP A 212 2.19 -4.36 -16.97
N GLY A 213 2.26 -4.52 -15.65
CA GLY A 213 2.68 -3.46 -14.75
C GLY A 213 1.78 -2.22 -14.88
N ASP A 214 2.36 -1.10 -15.31
CA ASP A 214 1.63 0.15 -15.57
C ASP A 214 1.06 0.21 -17.00
N ASN A 215 1.36 -0.76 -17.84
CA ASN A 215 0.89 -0.77 -19.22
C ASN A 215 -0.34 -1.67 -19.39
N LEU A 216 -1.10 -1.41 -20.46
CA LEU A 216 -2.12 -2.32 -20.97
C LEU A 216 -1.61 -2.98 -22.25
N ARG A 217 -1.80 -4.28 -22.39
CA ARG A 217 -1.53 -5.04 -23.63
C ARG A 217 -2.83 -5.42 -24.31
N ILE A 218 -2.81 -5.41 -25.63
CA ILE A 218 -3.86 -5.92 -26.48
C ILE A 218 -3.23 -6.58 -27.70
N ASP A 219 -3.78 -7.74 -28.10
CA ASP A 219 -3.51 -8.35 -29.38
C ASP A 219 -4.55 -7.82 -30.38
N LEU A 220 -4.10 -7.09 -31.39
CA LEU A 220 -4.95 -6.45 -32.38
C LEU A 220 -4.97 -7.29 -33.67
N PRO A 221 -6.11 -7.91 -34.04
CA PRO A 221 -6.24 -8.53 -35.33
C PRO A 221 -6.21 -7.46 -36.43
N ILE A 222 -5.43 -7.71 -37.45
CA ILE A 222 -5.37 -6.94 -38.71
C ILE A 222 -5.47 -7.88 -39.87
N THR A 223 -6.03 -7.41 -40.99
CA THR A 223 -6.13 -8.19 -42.21
C THR A 223 -4.79 -8.25 -42.95
N LEU A 224 -4.66 -9.20 -43.88
CA LEU A 224 -3.43 -9.37 -44.67
C LEU A 224 -3.14 -8.15 -45.55
N ASP A 225 -4.14 -7.54 -46.14
CA ASP A 225 -4.00 -6.32 -46.93
C ASP A 225 -3.59 -5.10 -46.07
N GLU A 226 -4.15 -4.95 -44.89
CA GLU A 226 -3.73 -3.91 -43.92
C GLU A 226 -2.25 -4.10 -43.52
N ALA A 227 -1.83 -5.36 -43.35
CA ALA A 227 -0.45 -5.68 -43.00
C ALA A 227 0.53 -5.37 -44.16
N LEU A 228 0.15 -5.66 -45.40
CA LEU A 228 0.99 -5.50 -46.58
C LEU A 228 1.03 -4.04 -47.06
N ALA A 229 -0.12 -3.40 -47.20
CA ALA A 229 -0.22 -2.02 -47.73
C ALA A 229 -0.02 -0.96 -46.66
N GLY A 230 -0.23 -1.31 -45.42
CA GLY A 230 -0.36 -0.38 -44.32
C GLY A 230 -1.76 0.23 -44.27
N ALA A 231 -2.21 0.55 -43.08
CA ALA A 231 -3.55 1.08 -42.86
C ALA A 231 -3.64 1.97 -41.61
N LYS A 232 -4.74 2.70 -41.50
CA LYS A 232 -5.16 3.32 -40.25
C LYS A 232 -6.29 2.46 -39.65
N VAL A 233 -5.99 1.81 -38.55
CA VAL A 233 -6.92 0.89 -37.88
C VAL A 233 -7.44 1.49 -36.58
N LYS A 234 -8.67 1.20 -36.22
CA LYS A 234 -9.30 1.65 -35.00
C LYS A 234 -8.95 0.69 -33.87
N VAL A 235 -8.30 1.18 -32.81
CA VAL A 235 -7.84 0.39 -31.66
C VAL A 235 -8.64 0.80 -30.43
N PRO A 236 -9.25 -0.15 -29.70
CA PRO A 236 -9.88 0.16 -28.42
C PRO A 236 -8.82 0.53 -27.39
N THR A 237 -9.14 1.50 -26.53
CA THR A 237 -8.36 1.88 -25.35
C THR A 237 -9.28 1.94 -24.14
N ALA A 238 -8.72 2.03 -22.93
CA ALA A 238 -9.52 2.10 -21.70
C ALA A 238 -10.47 3.33 -21.66
N ASP A 239 -10.15 4.39 -22.38
CA ASP A 239 -10.90 5.65 -22.42
C ASP A 239 -11.49 5.97 -23.82
N GLY A 240 -11.76 4.93 -24.62
CA GLY A 240 -12.33 5.05 -25.95
C GLY A 240 -11.41 4.51 -27.03
N ALA A 241 -11.85 4.58 -28.29
CA ALA A 241 -11.06 4.07 -29.40
C ALA A 241 -10.23 5.17 -30.08
N VAL A 242 -9.02 4.82 -30.53
CA VAL A 242 -8.11 5.72 -31.24
C VAL A 242 -7.70 5.13 -32.59
N MET A 243 -7.30 5.98 -33.53
CA MET A 243 -6.74 5.54 -34.80
C MET A 243 -5.24 5.29 -34.66
N LEU A 244 -4.79 4.10 -35.05
CA LEU A 244 -3.41 3.66 -35.04
C LEU A 244 -2.95 3.45 -36.49
N SER A 245 -1.80 4.01 -36.86
CA SER A 245 -1.19 3.79 -38.16
C SER A 245 -0.34 2.53 -38.14
N VAL A 246 -0.70 1.55 -38.94
CA VAL A 246 0.08 0.35 -39.23
C VAL A 246 0.92 0.64 -40.48
N ALA A 247 2.23 0.49 -40.37
CA ALA A 247 3.12 0.71 -41.52
C ALA A 247 2.99 -0.47 -42.50
N ALA A 248 3.23 -0.21 -43.77
CA ALA A 248 3.30 -1.24 -44.79
C ALA A 248 4.36 -2.29 -44.42
N ALA A 249 4.15 -3.52 -44.85
CA ALA A 249 4.98 -4.70 -44.56
C ALA A 249 5.13 -4.97 -43.05
N SER A 250 4.10 -4.68 -42.26
CA SER A 250 4.04 -5.06 -40.85
C SER A 250 3.74 -6.54 -40.71
N SER A 251 4.34 -7.21 -39.71
CA SER A 251 4.15 -8.62 -39.43
C SER A 251 3.51 -8.85 -38.07
N SER A 252 2.92 -10.03 -37.88
CA SER A 252 2.46 -10.50 -36.56
C SER A 252 3.58 -10.42 -35.53
N GLY A 253 3.21 -10.07 -34.27
CA GLY A 253 4.16 -9.90 -33.17
C GLY A 253 4.79 -8.51 -33.09
N LYS A 254 4.63 -7.65 -34.12
CA LYS A 254 5.09 -6.25 -34.06
C LYS A 254 4.25 -5.49 -33.05
N THR A 255 4.93 -4.89 -32.06
CA THR A 255 4.27 -4.13 -31.00
C THR A 255 4.36 -2.63 -31.27
N LEU A 256 3.22 -1.96 -31.28
CA LEU A 256 3.07 -0.52 -31.40
C LEU A 256 2.65 0.07 -30.07
N ARG A 257 3.10 1.30 -29.75
CA ARG A 257 2.85 1.96 -28.48
C ARG A 257 1.89 3.12 -28.64
N LEU A 258 0.85 3.11 -27.83
CA LEU A 258 -0.06 4.24 -27.61
C LEU A 258 0.27 4.91 -26.29
N LYS A 259 0.95 6.05 -26.36
CA LYS A 259 1.42 6.78 -25.18
C LYS A 259 0.26 7.25 -24.29
N GLY A 260 0.39 7.05 -22.98
CA GLY A 260 -0.58 7.52 -22.01
C GLY A 260 -1.94 6.81 -22.04
N LYS A 261 -2.03 5.60 -22.63
CA LYS A 261 -3.27 4.80 -22.72
C LYS A 261 -3.26 3.55 -21.82
N GLY A 262 -2.29 3.47 -20.88
CA GLY A 262 -2.17 2.41 -19.90
C GLY A 262 -2.90 2.69 -18.59
N MET A 263 -2.43 2.05 -17.51
CA MET A 263 -2.93 2.22 -16.14
C MET A 263 -2.52 3.59 -15.57
N THR A 264 -3.36 4.16 -14.71
CA THR A 264 -2.98 5.36 -13.96
C THR A 264 -2.09 4.96 -12.79
N ARG A 265 -0.89 5.56 -12.72
CA ARG A 265 0.12 5.34 -11.67
C ARG A 265 -0.21 6.10 -10.40
N LYS A 266 0.50 5.78 -9.30
CA LYS A 266 0.35 6.46 -8.00
C LYS A 266 0.67 7.97 -8.05
N ASP A 267 1.51 8.40 -8.98
CA ASP A 267 1.84 9.80 -9.23
C ASP A 267 0.82 10.55 -10.10
N GLY A 268 -0.25 9.87 -10.53
CA GLY A 268 -1.29 10.41 -11.40
C GLY A 268 -0.94 10.39 -12.89
N THR A 269 0.28 10.03 -13.29
CA THR A 269 0.63 9.84 -14.71
C THR A 269 0.04 8.53 -15.22
N ARG A 270 -0.06 8.38 -16.55
CA ARG A 270 -0.54 7.14 -17.15
C ARG A 270 0.59 6.39 -17.84
N GLY A 271 0.56 5.06 -17.70
CA GLY A 271 1.37 4.16 -18.52
C GLY A 271 0.92 4.15 -19.97
N ASP A 272 1.47 3.24 -20.76
CA ASP A 272 1.22 3.14 -22.19
C ASP A 272 0.35 1.92 -22.52
N GLN A 273 -0.32 1.94 -23.67
CA GLN A 273 -0.92 0.74 -24.22
C GLN A 273 0.00 0.15 -25.29
N LEU A 274 0.30 -1.13 -25.15
CA LEU A 274 1.10 -1.92 -26.09
C LEU A 274 0.17 -2.73 -26.96
N VAL A 275 0.18 -2.44 -28.25
CA VAL A 275 -0.68 -3.08 -29.26
C VAL A 275 0.17 -4.02 -30.08
N THR A 276 -0.03 -5.33 -29.91
CA THR A 276 0.66 -6.37 -30.66
C THR A 276 -0.19 -6.74 -31.89
N LEU A 277 0.35 -6.54 -33.08
CA LEU A 277 -0.35 -6.85 -34.31
C LEU A 277 -0.42 -8.39 -34.50
N GLN A 278 -1.60 -8.88 -34.88
CA GLN A 278 -1.83 -10.27 -35.24
C GLN A 278 -2.51 -10.31 -36.61
N ILE A 279 -1.84 -10.86 -37.63
CA ILE A 279 -2.46 -11.03 -38.93
C ILE A 279 -3.49 -12.13 -38.80
N ASP A 280 -4.73 -11.75 -39.02
CA ASP A 280 -5.88 -12.64 -39.02
C ASP A 280 -6.26 -12.99 -40.44
N LEU A 281 -6.26 -14.29 -40.77
CA LEU A 281 -6.61 -14.76 -42.07
C LEU A 281 -8.11 -15.11 -42.09
N PRO A 282 -8.76 -15.00 -43.29
CA PRO A 282 -10.15 -15.45 -43.42
C PRO A 282 -10.34 -16.89 -42.94
N ALA A 283 -11.48 -17.18 -42.31
CA ALA A 283 -11.82 -18.54 -41.90
C ALA A 283 -11.84 -19.52 -43.10
N ASP A 284 -11.45 -20.77 -42.88
CA ASP A 284 -11.24 -21.78 -43.92
C ASP A 284 -12.46 -22.02 -44.82
N GLU A 285 -13.67 -21.84 -44.31
CA GLU A 285 -14.92 -22.06 -45.05
C GLU A 285 -15.44 -20.80 -45.76
N SER A 286 -14.69 -19.70 -45.74
CA SER A 286 -15.11 -18.46 -46.38
C SER A 286 -14.70 -18.42 -47.86
N ASP A 287 -15.57 -17.90 -48.74
CA ASP A 287 -15.24 -17.61 -50.15
C ASP A 287 -13.99 -16.75 -50.28
N LEU A 288 -13.74 -15.89 -49.28
CA LEU A 288 -12.58 -15.01 -49.22
C LEU A 288 -11.27 -15.78 -49.03
N ALA A 289 -11.26 -16.83 -48.18
CA ALA A 289 -10.09 -17.70 -48.02
C ALA A 289 -9.75 -18.44 -49.31
N ALA A 290 -10.77 -18.96 -49.98
CA ALA A 290 -10.61 -19.65 -51.30
C ALA A 290 -10.12 -18.67 -52.38
N GLU A 291 -10.62 -17.45 -52.41
CA GLU A 291 -10.18 -16.42 -53.35
C GLU A 291 -8.72 -16.03 -53.10
N LEU A 292 -8.34 -15.81 -51.84
CA LEU A 292 -6.98 -15.50 -51.45
C LEU A 292 -6.02 -16.63 -51.84
N GLY A 293 -6.41 -17.88 -51.58
CA GLY A 293 -5.64 -19.07 -51.98
C GLY A 293 -5.38 -19.09 -53.48
N ARG A 294 -6.41 -18.84 -54.32
CA ARG A 294 -6.28 -18.77 -55.77
C ARG A 294 -5.35 -17.65 -56.23
N ARG A 295 -5.40 -16.46 -55.58
CA ARG A 295 -4.50 -15.34 -55.90
C ARG A 295 -3.04 -15.63 -55.57
N LEU A 296 -2.80 -16.47 -54.57
CA LEU A 296 -1.45 -16.90 -54.16
C LEU A 296 -0.99 -18.17 -54.90
N GLU A 297 -1.81 -18.72 -55.80
CA GLU A 297 -1.45 -19.90 -56.58
C GLU A 297 -0.22 -19.62 -57.45
N GLY A 298 0.80 -20.49 -57.35
CA GLY A 298 2.08 -20.28 -58.00
C GLY A 298 3.07 -19.36 -57.33
N TRP A 299 2.64 -18.58 -56.35
CA TRP A 299 3.56 -17.76 -55.55
C TRP A 299 4.23 -18.57 -54.42
N ARG A 300 5.51 -18.40 -54.23
CA ARG A 300 6.27 -19.05 -53.16
C ARG A 300 7.18 -18.01 -52.50
N ASP A 301 7.11 -17.89 -51.20
CA ASP A 301 8.07 -17.13 -50.41
C ASP A 301 9.39 -17.90 -50.34
N THR A 302 10.44 -17.36 -50.91
CA THR A 302 11.77 -17.99 -50.96
C THR A 302 12.57 -17.82 -49.68
N ARG A 303 12.10 -17.01 -48.76
CA ARG A 303 12.75 -16.79 -47.46
C ARG A 303 12.51 -17.98 -46.53
N ASN A 304 13.47 -18.25 -45.64
CA ASN A 304 13.23 -19.19 -44.53
C ASN A 304 12.90 -18.39 -43.25
N PRO A 305 11.62 -18.15 -42.91
CA PRO A 305 11.25 -17.40 -41.70
C PRO A 305 11.63 -18.14 -40.42
N ARG A 306 11.90 -19.44 -40.49
CA ARG A 306 12.29 -20.31 -39.36
C ARG A 306 13.78 -20.44 -39.17
N ALA A 307 14.61 -19.82 -40.02
CA ALA A 307 16.08 -19.93 -39.94
C ALA A 307 16.65 -19.58 -38.56
N ARG A 308 15.98 -18.64 -37.85
CA ARG A 308 16.38 -18.24 -36.49
C ARG A 308 16.06 -19.29 -35.41
N LEU A 309 15.26 -20.30 -35.74
CA LEU A 309 14.90 -21.41 -34.85
C LEU A 309 15.82 -22.63 -35.04
N GLY A 310 16.84 -22.53 -35.89
CA GLY A 310 17.78 -23.62 -36.15
C GLY A 310 17.24 -24.71 -37.06
N THR A 311 16.17 -24.43 -37.83
CA THR A 311 15.54 -25.38 -38.80
C THR A 311 15.80 -24.94 -40.22
#